data_6f31ae8e4e9440cbdaf4ceb9cfc99a9d
#
_entry.id   6f31ae8e4e9440cbdaf4ceb9cfc99a9d
#
_cell.length_a   1.000
_cell.length_b   1.000
_cell.length_c   1.000
_cell.angle_alpha   90.00
_cell.angle_beta   90.00
_cell.angle_gamma   90.00
#
_symmetry.space_group_name_H-M   'P 1'
#
loop_
_entity.id
_entity.type
_entity.pdbx_description
1 polymer ?
#
loop_
_entity_poly.entity_id
_entity_poly.type
_entity_poly.pdbx_seq_one_letter_code
_entity_poly.pdbx_strand_id
1 'polypeptide(L)'
;MPQIQKADRNARRKALAIVVAGVVVGSAVLMSLQLNRGRIDAWLFERRGYLIEHPGLVALFFLVSMLPVFAGALYLWRIAARTIATRRFPPPGVQVVRNTAVLSGKATVMRGRLLQSLAGLLALVGLLMPAVIWYLLRGIVEGS
;
A
#
# COMPACT_ATOMS: atom_id res chain seq x y z
N MET A 1 -19.57 -6.34 -31.05
CA MET A 1 -20.25 -5.67 -29.92
C MET A 1 -19.31 -5.72 -28.72
N PRO A 2 -19.05 -4.64 -28.00
CA PRO A 2 -18.21 -4.67 -26.81
C PRO A 2 -18.88 -5.52 -25.73
N GLN A 3 -18.15 -6.50 -25.22
CA GLN A 3 -18.62 -7.30 -24.09
C GLN A 3 -18.57 -6.42 -22.82
N ILE A 4 -19.71 -6.29 -22.15
CA ILE A 4 -19.82 -5.54 -20.89
C ILE A 4 -19.86 -6.54 -19.76
N GLN A 5 -18.89 -6.48 -18.87
CA GLN A 5 -18.91 -7.23 -17.63
C GLN A 5 -19.81 -6.50 -16.62
N LYS A 6 -20.89 -7.17 -16.20
CA LYS A 6 -21.85 -6.58 -15.24
C LYS A 6 -21.22 -6.46 -13.87
N ALA A 7 -21.54 -5.37 -13.18
CA ALA A 7 -21.13 -5.14 -11.80
C ALA A 7 -21.72 -6.18 -10.86
N ASP A 8 -20.89 -6.74 -10.00
CA ASP A 8 -21.32 -7.63 -8.93
C ASP A 8 -21.72 -6.79 -7.69
N ARG A 9 -22.98 -6.93 -7.25
CA ARG A 9 -23.49 -6.23 -6.06
C ARG A 9 -22.71 -6.59 -4.81
N ASN A 10 -22.26 -7.84 -4.68
CA ASN A 10 -21.48 -8.29 -3.53
C ASN A 10 -20.07 -7.70 -3.54
N ALA A 11 -19.43 -7.60 -4.72
CA ALA A 11 -18.15 -6.93 -4.87
C ALA A 11 -18.22 -5.45 -4.47
N ARG A 12 -19.28 -4.75 -4.89
CA ARG A 12 -19.51 -3.35 -4.52
C ARG A 12 -19.70 -3.16 -3.01
N ARG A 13 -20.50 -4.03 -2.37
CA ARG A 13 -20.71 -3.99 -0.91
C ARG A 13 -19.41 -4.28 -0.15
N LYS A 14 -18.64 -5.28 -0.57
CA LYS A 14 -17.34 -5.60 0.02
C LYS A 14 -16.35 -4.45 -0.12
N ALA A 15 -16.24 -3.86 -1.33
CA ALA A 15 -15.37 -2.72 -1.57
C ALA A 15 -15.76 -1.51 -0.70
N LEU A 16 -17.06 -1.19 -0.62
CA LEU A 16 -17.56 -0.12 0.23
C LEU A 16 -17.26 -0.39 1.72
N ALA A 17 -17.51 -1.62 2.19
CA ALA A 17 -17.24 -2.00 3.57
C ALA A 17 -15.74 -1.87 3.91
N ILE A 18 -14.84 -2.27 3.02
CA ILE A 18 -13.39 -2.13 3.20
C ILE A 18 -13.00 -0.65 3.28
N VAL A 19 -13.54 0.20 2.39
CA VAL A 19 -13.26 1.65 2.40
C VAL A 19 -13.78 2.30 3.68
N VAL A 20 -15.03 2.01 4.05
CA VAL A 20 -15.62 2.55 5.29
C VAL A 20 -14.84 2.08 6.51
N ALA A 21 -14.52 0.79 6.61
CA ALA A 21 -13.70 0.27 7.70
C ALA A 21 -12.32 0.95 7.74
N GLY A 22 -11.68 1.12 6.59
CA GLY A 22 -10.38 1.82 6.49
C GLY A 22 -10.46 3.28 6.96
N VAL A 23 -11.51 4.01 6.56
CA VAL A 23 -11.74 5.39 7.01
C VAL A 23 -12.01 5.44 8.51
N VAL A 24 -12.86 4.57 9.05
CA VAL A 24 -13.17 4.53 10.48
C VAL A 24 -11.92 4.20 11.31
N VAL A 25 -11.19 3.15 10.94
CA VAL A 25 -9.95 2.76 11.63
C VAL A 25 -8.90 3.86 11.52
N GLY A 26 -8.68 4.42 10.31
CA GLY A 26 -7.73 5.51 10.10
C GLY A 26 -8.08 6.75 10.92
N SER A 27 -9.35 7.15 10.96
CA SER A 27 -9.81 8.28 11.77
C SER A 27 -9.66 8.02 13.27
N ALA A 28 -9.96 6.81 13.73
CA ALA A 28 -9.79 6.43 15.13
C ALA A 28 -8.32 6.45 15.55
N VAL A 29 -7.41 5.97 14.69
CA VAL A 29 -5.96 6.04 14.94
C VAL A 29 -5.49 7.48 15.00
N LEU A 30 -5.85 8.33 14.03
CA LEU A 30 -5.47 9.74 14.01
C LEU A 30 -5.98 10.47 15.24
N MET A 31 -7.24 10.24 15.63
CA MET A 31 -7.83 10.84 16.81
C MET A 31 -7.14 10.38 18.10
N SER A 32 -6.81 9.09 18.20
CA SER A 32 -6.04 8.53 19.32
C SER A 32 -4.65 9.16 19.43
N LEU A 33 -3.95 9.33 18.29
CA LEU A 33 -2.65 10.00 18.27
C LEU A 33 -2.75 11.46 18.71
N GLN A 34 -3.75 12.20 18.25
CA GLN A 34 -3.96 13.59 18.65
C GLN A 34 -4.29 13.73 20.14
N LEU A 35 -5.19 12.89 20.65
CA LEU A 35 -5.58 12.93 22.06
C LEU A 35 -4.42 12.53 23.01
N ASN A 36 -3.53 11.66 22.57
CA ASN A 36 -2.39 11.19 23.35
C ASN A 36 -1.06 11.86 22.97
N ARG A 37 -1.08 12.92 22.16
CA ARG A 37 0.11 13.58 21.64
C ARG A 37 1.13 13.90 22.74
N GLY A 38 0.70 14.53 23.84
CA GLY A 38 1.60 14.87 24.94
C GLY A 38 2.23 13.66 25.65
N ARG A 39 1.49 12.55 25.74
CA ARG A 39 2.03 11.29 26.30
C ARG A 39 3.03 10.65 25.33
N ILE A 40 2.74 10.70 24.03
CA ILE A 40 3.61 10.16 23.00
C ILE A 40 4.91 10.98 22.94
N ASP A 41 4.81 12.31 22.96
CA ASP A 41 5.96 13.20 22.97
C ASP A 41 6.84 12.99 24.21
N ALA A 42 6.24 12.89 25.41
CA ALA A 42 6.97 12.59 26.65
C ALA A 42 7.67 11.23 26.60
N TRP A 43 6.96 10.21 26.12
CA TRP A 43 7.53 8.85 25.97
C TRP A 43 8.67 8.79 24.96
N LEU A 44 8.52 9.48 23.80
CA LEU A 44 9.58 9.59 22.79
C LEU A 44 10.79 10.34 23.34
N PHE A 45 10.56 11.43 24.10
CA PHE A 45 11.65 12.19 24.68
C PHE A 45 12.41 11.39 25.71
N GLU A 46 11.73 10.66 26.59
CA GLU A 46 12.35 9.79 27.60
C GLU A 46 13.17 8.66 26.97
N ARG A 47 12.70 8.10 25.84
CA ARG A 47 13.33 6.96 25.19
C ARG A 47 14.20 7.32 23.99
N ARG A 48 14.37 8.62 23.69
CA ARG A 48 15.13 9.03 22.49
C ARG A 48 16.54 8.46 22.46
N GLY A 49 17.24 8.40 23.61
CA GLY A 49 18.58 7.81 23.71
C GLY A 49 18.57 6.36 23.24
N TYR A 50 17.67 5.56 23.79
CA TYR A 50 17.54 4.15 23.42
C TYR A 50 17.19 3.95 21.92
N LEU A 51 16.32 4.78 21.37
CA LEU A 51 15.94 4.70 19.95
C LEU A 51 17.11 5.09 19.02
N ILE A 52 17.93 6.06 19.42
CA ILE A 52 19.13 6.46 18.69
C ILE A 52 20.20 5.38 18.75
N GLU A 53 20.41 4.74 19.92
CA GLU A 53 21.34 3.63 20.08
C GLU A 53 20.94 2.37 19.31
N HIS A 54 19.63 2.21 19.00
CA HIS A 54 19.10 1.04 18.32
C HIS A 54 18.36 1.40 17.01
N PRO A 55 19.06 1.99 16.03
CA PRO A 55 18.42 2.44 14.77
C PRO A 55 17.77 1.29 13.99
N GLY A 56 18.28 0.05 14.20
CA GLY A 56 17.69 -1.14 13.57
C GLY A 56 16.26 -1.46 14.03
N LEU A 57 15.93 -1.19 15.31
CA LEU A 57 14.55 -1.37 15.80
C LEU A 57 13.58 -0.39 15.17
N VAL A 58 14.02 0.86 14.99
CA VAL A 58 13.20 1.89 14.33
C VAL A 58 13.00 1.52 12.86
N ALA A 59 14.04 1.11 12.16
CA ALA A 59 13.95 0.66 10.77
C ALA A 59 13.04 -0.57 10.63
N LEU A 60 13.13 -1.54 11.56
CA LEU A 60 12.26 -2.72 11.60
C LEU A 60 10.79 -2.34 11.78
N PHE A 61 10.49 -1.40 12.68
CA PHE A 61 9.14 -0.89 12.88
C PHE A 61 8.56 -0.29 11.59
N PHE A 62 9.34 0.53 10.89
CA PHE A 62 8.92 1.08 9.60
C PHE A 62 8.76 -0.01 8.53
N LEU A 63 9.64 -1.00 8.49
CA LEU A 63 9.52 -2.12 7.55
C LEU A 63 8.22 -2.90 7.78
N VAL A 64 7.89 -3.21 9.05
CA VAL A 64 6.63 -3.88 9.40
C VAL A 64 5.42 -3.02 9.04
N SER A 65 5.51 -1.71 9.27
CA SER A 65 4.44 -0.77 8.90
C SER A 65 4.22 -0.70 7.38
N MET A 66 5.22 -1.04 6.56
CA MET A 66 5.11 -1.10 5.09
C MET A 66 4.52 -2.42 4.56
N LEU A 67 4.30 -3.44 5.40
CA LEU A 67 3.69 -4.72 4.97
C LEU A 67 2.38 -4.56 4.18
N PRO A 68 1.43 -3.69 4.57
CA PRO A 68 0.22 -3.46 3.77
C PRO A 68 0.51 -2.91 2.37
N VAL A 69 1.54 -2.06 2.25
CA VAL A 69 1.98 -1.49 0.96
C VAL A 69 2.54 -2.59 0.06
N PHE A 70 3.37 -3.49 0.61
CA PHE A 70 3.88 -4.66 -0.12
C PHE A 70 2.76 -5.62 -0.53
N ALA A 71 1.79 -5.87 0.35
CA ALA A 71 0.63 -6.70 0.02
C ALA A 71 -0.18 -6.08 -1.14
N GLY A 72 -0.39 -4.76 -1.12
CA GLY A 72 -1.04 -4.01 -2.19
C GLY A 72 -0.24 -4.06 -3.51
N ALA A 73 1.07 -3.87 -3.45
CA ALA A 73 1.97 -3.96 -4.60
C ALA A 73 1.93 -5.36 -5.23
N LEU A 74 2.00 -6.41 -4.41
CA LEU A 74 1.91 -7.80 -4.87
C LEU A 74 0.54 -8.12 -5.50
N TYR A 75 -0.53 -7.60 -4.92
CA TYR A 75 -1.88 -7.75 -5.47
C TYR A 75 -1.99 -7.07 -6.85
N LEU A 76 -1.53 -5.83 -6.98
CA LEU A 76 -1.51 -5.10 -8.25
C LEU A 76 -0.64 -5.82 -9.29
N TRP A 77 0.52 -6.32 -8.88
CA TRP A 77 1.41 -7.10 -9.76
C TRP A 77 0.71 -8.35 -10.31
N ARG A 78 0.02 -9.11 -9.46
CA ARG A 78 -0.73 -10.30 -9.88
C ARG A 78 -1.85 -9.98 -10.85
N ILE A 79 -2.60 -8.89 -10.62
CA ILE A 79 -3.64 -8.42 -11.56
C ILE A 79 -3.00 -8.01 -12.87
N ALA A 80 -1.92 -7.24 -12.84
CA ALA A 80 -1.20 -6.80 -14.02
C ALA A 80 -0.68 -7.98 -14.86
N ALA A 81 -0.05 -8.96 -14.23
CA ALA A 81 0.45 -10.16 -14.87
C ALA A 81 -0.68 -10.96 -15.55
N ARG A 82 -1.81 -11.14 -14.86
CA ARG A 82 -3.01 -11.79 -15.44
C ARG A 82 -3.59 -11.01 -16.62
N THR A 83 -3.64 -9.67 -16.51
CA THR A 83 -4.12 -8.79 -17.60
C THR A 83 -3.25 -8.92 -18.85
N ILE A 84 -1.92 -8.96 -18.67
CA ILE A 84 -0.97 -9.13 -19.78
C ILE A 84 -1.11 -10.52 -20.41
N ALA A 85 -1.19 -11.57 -19.59
CA ALA A 85 -1.29 -12.96 -20.05
C ALA A 85 -2.59 -13.23 -20.81
N THR A 86 -3.72 -12.73 -20.32
CA THR A 86 -5.05 -12.95 -20.93
C THR A 86 -5.37 -11.96 -22.04
N ARG A 87 -4.59 -10.89 -22.20
CA ARG A 87 -4.88 -9.75 -23.10
C ARG A 87 -6.30 -9.20 -22.96
N ARG A 88 -6.88 -9.32 -21.75
CA ARG A 88 -8.23 -8.85 -21.39
C ARG A 88 -8.16 -8.02 -20.13
N PHE A 89 -8.89 -6.91 -20.12
CA PHE A 89 -9.05 -6.09 -18.93
C PHE A 89 -10.55 -5.77 -18.72
N PRO A 90 -11.14 -6.09 -17.56
CA PRO A 90 -10.56 -6.79 -16.40
C PRO A 90 -10.20 -8.26 -16.74
N PRO A 91 -9.20 -8.86 -16.07
CA PRO A 91 -8.85 -10.26 -16.28
C PRO A 91 -10.00 -11.18 -15.82
N PRO A 92 -10.17 -12.37 -16.42
CA PRO A 92 -11.23 -13.29 -16.04
C PRO A 92 -11.15 -13.66 -14.57
N GLY A 93 -12.32 -13.74 -13.89
CA GLY A 93 -12.42 -14.06 -12.45
C GLY A 93 -12.25 -12.86 -11.51
N VAL A 94 -11.92 -11.66 -12.00
CA VAL A 94 -11.92 -10.44 -11.18
C VAL A 94 -13.32 -9.85 -11.14
N GLN A 95 -13.86 -9.72 -9.93
CA GLN A 95 -15.16 -9.07 -9.71
C GLN A 95 -15.03 -7.56 -9.94
N VAL A 96 -15.93 -6.99 -10.74
CA VAL A 96 -15.95 -5.56 -11.04
C VAL A 96 -17.03 -4.85 -10.23
N VAL A 97 -16.66 -3.70 -9.67
CA VAL A 97 -17.54 -2.87 -8.83
C VAL A 97 -18.53 -2.04 -9.69
N ARG A 98 -18.17 -1.80 -10.94
CA ARG A 98 -18.97 -1.03 -11.92
C ARG A 98 -19.02 -1.76 -13.25
N ASN A 99 -20.08 -1.58 -14.00
CA ASN A 99 -20.16 -2.09 -15.38
C ASN A 99 -18.98 -1.58 -16.18
N THR A 100 -18.12 -2.48 -16.62
CA THR A 100 -16.85 -2.12 -17.28
C THR A 100 -16.82 -2.78 -18.64
N ALA A 101 -16.55 -1.99 -19.69
CA ALA A 101 -16.30 -2.53 -21.00
C ALA A 101 -15.04 -3.39 -20.98
N VAL A 102 -15.14 -4.62 -21.46
CA VAL A 102 -13.99 -5.51 -21.58
C VAL A 102 -13.11 -5.00 -22.72
N LEU A 103 -11.93 -4.54 -22.38
CA LEU A 103 -10.91 -4.14 -23.34
C LEU A 103 -10.06 -5.34 -23.72
N SER A 104 -9.75 -5.45 -25.02
CA SER A 104 -8.89 -6.50 -25.57
C SER A 104 -7.82 -5.92 -26.49
N GLY A 105 -6.71 -6.65 -26.69
CA GLY A 105 -5.65 -6.29 -27.61
C GLY A 105 -4.51 -5.45 -27.01
N LYS A 106 -3.83 -4.65 -27.85
CA LYS A 106 -2.62 -3.89 -27.46
C LYS A 106 -2.85 -2.90 -26.31
N ALA A 107 -4.00 -2.23 -26.27
CA ALA A 107 -4.37 -1.28 -25.20
C ALA A 107 -4.43 -1.96 -23.82
N THR A 108 -4.84 -3.22 -23.77
CA THR A 108 -4.91 -3.99 -22.51
C THR A 108 -3.52 -4.34 -21.99
N VAL A 109 -2.61 -4.73 -22.87
CA VAL A 109 -1.22 -5.02 -22.50
C VAL A 109 -0.52 -3.76 -21.98
N MET A 110 -0.78 -2.61 -22.60
CA MET A 110 -0.23 -1.33 -22.12
C MET A 110 -0.74 -0.98 -20.72
N ARG A 111 -2.03 -1.15 -20.45
CA ARG A 111 -2.61 -0.97 -19.09
C ARG A 111 -2.02 -1.96 -18.09
N GLY A 112 -1.83 -3.22 -18.48
CA GLY A 112 -1.16 -4.22 -17.65
C GLY A 112 0.26 -3.80 -17.27
N ARG A 113 1.02 -3.29 -18.23
CA ARG A 113 2.40 -2.77 -18.00
C ARG A 113 2.39 -1.55 -17.08
N LEU A 114 1.45 -0.61 -17.25
CA LEU A 114 1.30 0.54 -16.35
C LEU A 114 1.00 0.10 -14.92
N LEU A 115 0.10 -0.86 -14.73
CA LEU A 115 -0.19 -1.41 -13.40
C LEU A 115 1.03 -2.12 -12.81
N GLN A 116 1.81 -2.82 -13.63
CA GLN A 116 3.04 -3.48 -13.19
C GLN A 116 4.12 -2.46 -12.79
N SER A 117 4.28 -1.38 -13.55
CA SER A 117 5.19 -0.28 -13.19
C SER A 117 4.76 0.40 -11.89
N LEU A 118 3.47 0.63 -11.71
CA LEU A 118 2.93 1.19 -10.47
C LEU A 118 3.17 0.26 -9.27
N ALA A 119 2.96 -1.03 -9.44
CA ALA A 119 3.24 -2.02 -8.40
C ALA A 119 4.73 -2.05 -8.04
N GLY A 120 5.61 -2.00 -9.04
CA GLY A 120 7.06 -1.90 -8.85
C GLY A 120 7.48 -0.62 -8.12
N LEU A 121 6.88 0.52 -8.48
CA LEU A 121 7.12 1.79 -7.80
C LEU A 121 6.69 1.75 -6.32
N LEU A 122 5.51 1.20 -6.04
CA LEU A 122 5.03 1.02 -4.66
C LEU A 122 5.97 0.13 -3.83
N ALA A 123 6.42 -0.98 -4.41
CA ALA A 123 7.37 -1.87 -3.73
C ALA A 123 8.71 -1.16 -3.48
N LEU A 124 9.21 -0.40 -4.45
CA LEU A 124 10.45 0.37 -4.34
C LEU A 124 10.35 1.42 -3.22
N VAL A 125 9.27 2.20 -3.19
CA VAL A 125 9.02 3.20 -2.13
C VAL A 125 8.94 2.53 -0.76
N GLY A 126 8.24 1.38 -0.67
CA GLY A 126 8.15 0.60 0.56
C GLY A 126 9.50 0.11 1.09
N LEU A 127 10.46 -0.19 0.20
CA LEU A 127 11.83 -0.59 0.58
C LEU A 127 12.73 0.61 0.89
N LEU A 128 12.62 1.68 0.12
CA LEU A 128 13.49 2.86 0.28
C LEU A 128 13.21 3.60 1.58
N MET A 129 11.94 3.70 2.01
CA MET A 129 11.59 4.42 3.24
C MET A 129 12.31 3.89 4.48
N PRO A 130 12.27 2.59 4.83
CA PRO A 130 13.02 2.06 5.97
C PRO A 130 14.54 2.23 5.81
N ALA A 131 15.06 2.07 4.58
CA ALA A 131 16.48 2.21 4.31
C ALA A 131 16.97 3.65 4.52
N VAL A 132 16.21 4.65 4.05
CA VAL A 132 16.52 6.06 4.25
C VAL A 132 16.46 6.42 5.73
N ILE A 133 15.44 5.95 6.46
CA ILE A 133 15.31 6.19 7.90
C ILE A 133 16.50 5.59 8.65
N TRP A 134 16.86 4.34 8.33
CA TRP A 134 18.06 3.71 8.91
C TRP A 134 19.33 4.53 8.66
N TYR A 135 19.56 4.94 7.40
CA TYR A 135 20.74 5.72 7.04
C TYR A 135 20.81 7.06 7.79
N LEU A 136 19.67 7.78 7.87
CA LEU A 136 19.60 9.05 8.59
C LEU A 136 19.87 8.89 10.09
N LEU A 137 19.26 7.87 10.72
CA LEU A 137 19.47 7.61 12.15
C LEU A 137 20.91 7.22 12.45
N ARG A 138 21.52 6.40 11.61
CA ARG A 138 22.92 6.02 11.74
C ARG A 138 23.85 7.23 11.61
N GLY A 139 23.60 8.13 10.66
CA GLY A 139 24.38 9.35 10.50
C GLY A 139 24.32 10.29 11.71
N ILE A 140 23.18 10.32 12.42
CA ILE A 140 23.04 11.08 13.67
C ILE A 140 23.88 10.44 14.80
N VAL A 141 23.92 9.14 14.87
CA VAL A 141 24.70 8.40 15.91
C VAL A 141 26.20 8.53 15.70
N GLU A 142 26.67 8.46 14.45
CA GLU A 142 28.09 8.54 14.11
C GLU A 142 28.62 9.98 14.09
N GLY A 143 27.75 11.01 14.01
CA GLY A 143 28.09 12.43 13.96
C GLY A 143 28.02 13.17 15.32
N SER A 144 27.61 12.50 16.40
CA SER A 144 27.57 13.03 17.77
C SER A 144 28.66 12.43 18.64
#